data_d386b03f6f8fa9ec77f04d55123ddbe3
#
_entry.id   d386b03f6f8fa9ec77f04d55123ddbe3
#
_cell.length_a   1.000
_cell.length_b   1.000
_cell.length_c   1.000
_cell.angle_alpha   90.00
_cell.angle_beta   90.00
_cell.angle_gamma   90.00
#
_symmetry.space_group_name_H-M   'P 1'
#
loop_
_entity.id
_entity.type
_entity.pdbx_description
1 polymer ?
#
loop_
_entity_poly.entity_id
_entity_poly.type
_entity_poly.pdbx_seq_one_letter_code
_entity_poly.pdbx_strand_id
1 'polypeptide(L)'
;MNKFIIFLFLICLSCSKETLSDESFLEKIQNKVWTRGSNYKVFKNNPFRLILVEEGTCLEFNEAPKIVEDNQFEYTILEIQNDTLRLGYKVSGANVNHCGTFTYYLKSDGNLVRSYEECGESFYVESFTSEFYVAEETLSDLCPSI
;
A
#
# COMPACT_ATOMS: atom_id res chain seq x y z
N MET A 1 22.07 -55.22 -41.19
CA MET A 1 21.08 -54.10 -41.33
C MET A 1 20.79 -53.55 -39.96
N ASN A 2 21.47 -52.48 -39.62
CA ASN A 2 21.38 -51.85 -38.28
C ASN A 2 20.19 -50.89 -38.30
N LYS A 3 19.18 -51.19 -37.48
CA LYS A 3 18.12 -50.22 -37.18
C LYS A 3 18.63 -49.35 -36.05
N PHE A 4 19.09 -48.18 -36.41
CA PHE A 4 19.36 -47.07 -35.49
C PHE A 4 18.01 -46.58 -34.98
N ILE A 5 17.67 -46.94 -33.76
CA ILE A 5 16.56 -46.38 -33.03
C ILE A 5 17.09 -45.04 -32.46
N ILE A 6 16.77 -43.98 -33.14
CA ILE A 6 16.96 -42.62 -32.64
C ILE A 6 15.92 -42.41 -31.52
N PHE A 7 16.37 -42.61 -30.29
CA PHE A 7 15.60 -42.22 -29.12
C PHE A 7 15.66 -40.69 -29.02
N LEU A 8 14.70 -40.06 -29.68
CA LEU A 8 14.52 -38.60 -29.56
C LEU A 8 14.06 -38.34 -28.14
N PHE A 9 15.01 -38.01 -27.27
CA PHE A 9 14.73 -37.45 -25.95
C PHE A 9 14.03 -36.11 -26.17
N LEU A 10 12.70 -36.16 -26.23
CA LEU A 10 11.89 -34.99 -25.96
C LEU A 10 12.10 -34.59 -24.51
N ILE A 11 13.15 -33.86 -24.27
CA ILE A 11 13.25 -33.05 -23.07
C ILE A 11 12.12 -32.02 -23.19
N CYS A 12 10.96 -32.40 -22.65
CA CYS A 12 9.97 -31.44 -22.25
C CYS A 12 10.64 -30.55 -21.19
N LEU A 13 11.31 -29.53 -21.66
CA LEU A 13 11.53 -28.35 -20.86
C LEU A 13 10.14 -27.84 -20.45
N SER A 14 9.63 -28.45 -19.39
CA SER A 14 8.60 -27.88 -18.58
C SER A 14 9.19 -26.59 -18.04
N CYS A 15 9.20 -25.58 -18.90
CA CYS A 15 9.27 -24.21 -18.47
C CYS A 15 8.00 -24.05 -17.63
N SER A 16 8.08 -24.35 -16.34
CA SER A 16 7.16 -23.83 -15.37
C SER A 16 7.28 -22.32 -15.55
N LYS A 17 6.39 -21.75 -16.38
CA LYS A 17 6.04 -20.36 -16.20
C LYS A 17 5.66 -20.28 -14.71
N GLU A 18 6.58 -19.80 -13.89
CA GLU A 18 6.17 -19.09 -12.71
C GLU A 18 5.19 -18.08 -13.27
N THR A 19 3.91 -18.33 -13.09
CA THR A 19 2.89 -17.33 -13.19
C THR A 19 3.26 -16.35 -12.07
N LEU A 20 4.12 -15.38 -12.41
CA LEU A 20 4.20 -14.13 -11.66
C LEU A 20 2.75 -13.73 -11.55
N SER A 21 2.19 -13.86 -10.36
CA SER A 21 0.84 -13.42 -10.11
C SER A 21 0.83 -11.94 -10.48
N ASP A 22 0.02 -11.56 -11.47
CA ASP A 22 -0.23 -10.16 -11.84
C ASP A 22 -0.97 -9.43 -10.70
N GLU A 23 -0.70 -9.84 -9.46
CA GLU A 23 -1.29 -9.27 -8.27
C GLU A 23 -0.79 -7.83 -8.11
N SER A 24 -1.71 -6.91 -8.13
CA SER A 24 -1.40 -5.50 -7.92
C SER A 24 -0.78 -5.28 -6.54
N PHE A 25 0.00 -4.23 -6.39
CA PHE A 25 0.60 -3.89 -5.09
C PHE A 25 -0.44 -3.79 -3.98
N LEU A 26 -1.60 -3.20 -4.27
CA LEU A 26 -2.68 -3.05 -3.30
C LEU A 26 -3.23 -4.40 -2.82
N GLU A 27 -3.30 -5.41 -3.70
CA GLU A 27 -3.68 -6.77 -3.31
C GLU A 27 -2.67 -7.41 -2.36
N LYS A 28 -1.39 -7.13 -2.53
CA LYS A 28 -0.31 -7.64 -1.66
C LYS A 28 -0.35 -7.09 -0.25
N ILE A 29 -0.79 -5.83 -0.08
CA ILE A 29 -0.77 -5.14 1.22
C ILE A 29 -2.14 -5.09 1.90
N GLN A 30 -3.24 -5.37 1.18
CA GLN A 30 -4.59 -5.28 1.70
C GLN A 30 -4.85 -6.27 2.85
N ASN A 31 -5.80 -5.93 3.72
CA ASN A 31 -6.25 -6.73 4.86
C ASN A 31 -5.16 -7.08 5.90
N LYS A 32 -3.96 -6.59 5.75
CA LYS A 32 -2.91 -6.65 6.76
C LYS A 32 -2.98 -5.40 7.62
N VAL A 33 -2.74 -5.57 8.91
CA VAL A 33 -2.57 -4.44 9.84
C VAL A 33 -1.09 -4.09 9.84
N TRP A 34 -0.78 -2.89 9.36
CA TRP A 34 0.58 -2.36 9.31
C TRP A 34 0.82 -1.41 10.46
N THR A 35 1.85 -1.64 11.26
CA THR A 35 2.13 -0.83 12.45
C THR A 35 3.49 -0.15 12.42
N ARG A 36 3.54 1.02 13.03
CA ARG A 36 4.76 1.73 13.42
C ARG A 36 4.53 2.35 14.79
N GLY A 37 4.99 1.66 15.83
CA GLY A 37 4.68 2.04 17.21
C GLY A 37 3.17 1.90 17.48
N SER A 38 2.53 2.97 17.95
CA SER A 38 1.08 3.02 18.24
C SER A 38 0.22 3.43 17.04
N ASN A 39 0.81 3.64 15.88
CA ASN A 39 0.10 4.02 14.67
C ASN A 39 -0.12 2.81 13.77
N TYR A 40 -1.37 2.55 13.40
CA TYR A 40 -1.72 1.42 12.55
C TYR A 40 -2.38 1.89 11.26
N LYS A 41 -2.22 1.09 10.21
CA LYS A 41 -2.85 1.29 8.89
C LYS A 41 -3.37 -0.01 8.35
N VAL A 42 -4.55 0.04 7.74
CA VAL A 42 -5.09 -1.07 6.97
C VAL A 42 -5.54 -0.54 5.62
N PHE A 43 -5.13 -1.22 4.57
CA PHE A 43 -5.59 -0.97 3.20
C PHE A 43 -6.66 -2.00 2.86
N LYS A 44 -7.74 -1.56 2.23
CA LYS A 44 -8.75 -2.43 1.63
C LYS A 44 -8.92 -2.07 0.15
N ASN A 45 -9.21 -3.06 -0.64
CA ASN A 45 -9.48 -2.92 -2.07
C ASN A 45 -10.96 -3.28 -2.35
N ASN A 46 -11.50 -2.71 -3.43
CA ASN A 46 -12.84 -3.01 -3.96
C ASN A 46 -14.01 -2.78 -2.98
N PRO A 47 -14.36 -1.55 -2.58
CA PRO A 47 -13.72 -0.28 -2.94
C PRO A 47 -12.49 0.03 -2.11
N PHE A 48 -11.65 0.96 -2.60
CA PHE A 48 -10.48 1.42 -1.85
C PHE A 48 -10.90 2.09 -0.56
N ARG A 49 -10.24 1.66 0.54
CA ARG A 49 -10.36 2.29 1.85
C ARG A 49 -9.00 2.25 2.56
N LEU A 50 -8.64 3.35 3.19
CA LEU A 50 -7.50 3.45 4.08
C LEU A 50 -8.02 3.68 5.50
N ILE A 51 -7.73 2.76 6.40
CA ILE A 51 -8.09 2.88 7.81
C ILE A 51 -6.81 3.24 8.57
N LEU A 52 -6.86 4.36 9.28
CA LEU A 52 -5.80 4.81 10.18
C LEU A 52 -6.29 4.63 11.62
N VAL A 53 -5.42 4.11 12.47
CA VAL A 53 -5.66 4.02 13.91
C VAL A 53 -4.55 4.77 14.61
N GLU A 54 -4.92 5.82 15.31
CA GLU A 54 -4.01 6.67 16.08
C GLU A 54 -4.64 6.91 17.46
N GLU A 55 -3.89 6.63 18.52
CA GLU A 55 -4.33 6.84 19.90
C GLU A 55 -5.70 6.22 20.23
N GLY A 56 -6.00 5.05 19.64
CA GLY A 56 -7.27 4.34 19.83
C GLY A 56 -8.44 4.92 19.01
N THR A 57 -8.21 5.94 18.19
CA THR A 57 -9.22 6.49 17.27
C THR A 57 -9.07 5.86 15.91
N CYS A 58 -10.17 5.33 15.37
CA CYS A 58 -10.24 4.72 14.05
C CYS A 58 -10.82 5.70 13.03
N LEU A 59 -10.04 6.04 12.03
CA LEU A 59 -10.43 6.92 10.94
C LEU A 59 -10.42 6.14 9.62
N GLU A 60 -11.56 5.99 8.99
CA GLU A 60 -11.69 5.38 7.67
C GLU A 60 -11.78 6.47 6.61
N PHE A 61 -10.92 6.38 5.60
CA PHE A 61 -10.90 7.22 4.41
C PHE A 61 -11.17 6.37 3.17
N ASN A 62 -11.89 6.94 2.25
CA ASN A 62 -12.06 6.48 0.87
C ASN A 62 -11.65 7.61 -0.07
N GLU A 63 -11.94 7.50 -1.36
CA GLU A 63 -11.62 8.57 -2.31
C GLU A 63 -12.54 9.80 -2.22
N ALA A 64 -13.55 9.77 -1.33
CA ALA A 64 -14.38 10.95 -1.06
C ALA A 64 -13.75 11.79 0.06
N PRO A 65 -13.87 13.13 -0.01
CA PRO A 65 -13.43 14.02 1.05
C PRO A 65 -14.10 13.68 2.39
N LYS A 66 -13.34 13.69 3.46
CA LYS A 66 -13.82 13.46 4.83
C LYS A 66 -13.49 14.63 5.73
N ILE A 67 -14.45 15.08 6.51
CA ILE A 67 -14.24 16.12 7.52
C ILE A 67 -13.92 15.46 8.85
N VAL A 68 -12.81 15.88 9.46
CA VAL A 68 -12.38 15.48 10.80
C VAL A 68 -11.91 16.75 11.51
N GLU A 69 -12.51 17.09 12.64
CA GLU A 69 -12.14 18.26 13.45
C GLU A 69 -12.01 19.56 12.63
N ASP A 70 -13.03 19.88 11.83
CA ASP A 70 -13.11 21.07 10.95
C ASP A 70 -12.07 21.11 9.81
N ASN A 71 -11.30 20.05 9.62
CA ASN A 71 -10.39 19.89 8.49
C ASN A 71 -10.96 18.88 7.48
N GLN A 72 -10.86 19.21 6.21
CA GLN A 72 -11.22 18.31 5.12
C GLN A 72 -9.98 17.53 4.68
N PHE A 73 -10.08 16.22 4.73
CA PHE A 73 -9.05 15.27 4.28
C PHE A 73 -9.48 14.62 2.98
N GLU A 74 -8.57 14.55 2.05
CA GLU A 74 -8.74 13.87 0.76
C GLU A 74 -7.58 12.92 0.51
N TYR A 75 -7.92 11.68 0.13
CA TYR A 75 -6.97 10.70 -0.38
C TYR A 75 -7.40 10.27 -1.78
N THR A 76 -6.49 10.32 -2.72
CA THR A 76 -6.76 9.95 -4.12
C THR A 76 -5.73 8.94 -4.58
N ILE A 77 -6.18 7.83 -5.15
CA ILE A 77 -5.27 6.91 -5.82
C ILE A 77 -4.73 7.61 -7.07
N LEU A 78 -3.42 7.86 -7.08
CA LEU A 78 -2.74 8.42 -8.24
C LEU A 78 -2.24 7.31 -9.17
N GLU A 79 -1.74 6.23 -8.60
CA GLU A 79 -1.18 5.12 -9.35
C GLU A 79 -1.11 3.84 -8.52
N ILE A 80 -1.40 2.70 -9.13
CA ILE A 80 -1.16 1.38 -8.59
C ILE A 80 -0.33 0.61 -9.60
N GLN A 81 0.87 0.20 -9.21
CA GLN A 81 1.75 -0.67 -9.98
C GLN A 81 1.91 -2.02 -9.29
N ASN A 82 2.71 -2.94 -9.86
CA ASN A 82 2.93 -4.25 -9.28
C ASN A 82 3.74 -4.21 -7.98
N ASP A 83 4.48 -3.14 -7.74
CA ASP A 83 5.41 -2.96 -6.63
C ASP A 83 5.21 -1.67 -5.83
N THR A 84 4.31 -0.79 -6.27
CA THR A 84 4.07 0.51 -5.63
C THR A 84 2.60 0.93 -5.64
N LEU A 85 2.23 1.70 -4.61
CA LEU A 85 0.98 2.45 -4.52
C LEU A 85 1.30 3.92 -4.26
N ARG A 86 0.79 4.81 -5.10
CA ARG A 86 0.89 6.26 -4.91
C ARG A 86 -0.47 6.84 -4.54
N LEU A 87 -0.53 7.50 -3.39
CA LEU A 87 -1.71 8.19 -2.90
C LEU A 87 -1.45 9.69 -2.83
N GLY A 88 -2.27 10.47 -3.52
CA GLY A 88 -2.38 11.90 -3.27
C GLY A 88 -3.05 12.12 -1.92
N TYR A 89 -2.54 13.08 -1.18
CA TYR A 89 -3.05 13.51 0.11
C TYR A 89 -3.23 15.02 0.13
N LYS A 90 -4.38 15.46 0.60
CA LYS A 90 -4.65 16.86 0.82
C LYS A 90 -5.42 17.04 2.13
N VAL A 91 -5.03 18.03 2.90
CA VAL A 91 -5.80 18.52 4.03
C VAL A 91 -6.01 20.02 3.87
N SER A 92 -7.23 20.47 4.08
CA SER A 92 -7.61 21.88 4.02
C SER A 92 -8.54 22.24 5.17
N GLY A 93 -8.29 23.35 5.79
CA GLY A 93 -9.07 23.89 6.92
C GLY A 93 -8.69 25.33 7.21
N ALA A 94 -9.26 25.91 8.25
CA ALA A 94 -9.07 27.33 8.57
C ALA A 94 -7.60 27.71 8.81
N ASN A 95 -6.81 26.79 9.38
CA ASN A 95 -5.41 27.02 9.74
C ASN A 95 -4.44 26.00 9.08
N VAL A 96 -4.95 25.12 8.20
CA VAL A 96 -4.18 24.08 7.56
C VAL A 96 -4.51 24.03 6.08
N ASN A 97 -3.48 24.15 5.26
CA ASN A 97 -3.59 23.88 3.83
C ASN A 97 -2.31 23.15 3.41
N HIS A 98 -2.42 21.85 3.30
CA HIS A 98 -1.28 20.98 3.10
C HIS A 98 -1.61 19.89 2.09
N CYS A 99 -0.69 19.57 1.21
CA CYS A 99 -0.84 18.47 0.27
C CYS A 99 0.47 17.74 0.06
N GLY A 100 0.38 16.52 -0.43
CA GLY A 100 1.54 15.73 -0.77
C GLY A 100 1.18 14.41 -1.43
N THR A 101 2.22 13.62 -1.69
CA THR A 101 2.09 12.28 -2.22
C THR A 101 2.75 11.29 -1.28
N PHE A 102 2.02 10.27 -0.88
CA PHE A 102 2.57 9.09 -0.23
C PHE A 102 2.87 8.03 -1.29
N THR A 103 4.08 7.53 -1.30
CA THR A 103 4.45 6.36 -2.10
C THR A 103 4.75 5.20 -1.17
N TYR A 104 4.04 4.09 -1.37
CA TYR A 104 4.20 2.86 -0.61
C TYR A 104 4.86 1.79 -1.46
N TYR A 105 5.80 1.04 -0.88
CA TYR A 105 6.43 -0.12 -1.50
C TYR A 105 6.82 -1.16 -0.43
N LEU A 106 6.99 -2.42 -0.84
CA LEU A 106 7.48 -3.48 0.03
C LEU A 106 8.99 -3.63 -0.13
N LYS A 107 9.70 -3.75 1.00
CA LYS A 107 11.09 -4.19 1.02
C LYS A 107 11.18 -5.71 0.80
N SER A 108 12.38 -6.18 0.53
CA SER A 108 12.66 -7.61 0.37
C SER A 108 12.36 -8.46 1.61
N ASP A 109 12.37 -7.85 2.80
CA ASP A 109 12.01 -8.46 4.08
C ASP A 109 10.48 -8.46 4.34
N GLY A 110 9.69 -7.91 3.42
CA GLY A 110 8.24 -7.85 3.51
C GLY A 110 7.70 -6.66 4.29
N ASN A 111 8.54 -5.77 4.80
CA ASN A 111 8.11 -4.57 5.49
C ASN A 111 7.57 -3.53 4.51
N LEU A 112 6.52 -2.82 4.91
CA LEU A 112 5.91 -1.76 4.12
C LEU A 112 6.65 -0.44 4.38
N VAL A 113 7.14 0.18 3.34
CA VAL A 113 7.77 1.49 3.41
C VAL A 113 6.85 2.53 2.82
N ARG A 114 6.75 3.68 3.49
CA ARG A 114 6.08 4.87 3.00
C ARG A 114 7.10 5.99 2.86
N SER A 115 7.22 6.56 1.70
CA SER A 115 7.84 7.87 1.49
C SER A 115 6.76 8.93 1.32
N TYR A 116 7.07 10.15 1.69
CA TYR A 116 6.20 11.31 1.56
C TYR A 116 6.92 12.41 0.81
N GLU A 117 6.23 13.04 -0.11
CA GLU A 117 6.68 14.19 -0.87
C GLU A 117 5.62 15.27 -0.80
N GLU A 118 5.99 16.44 -0.30
CA GLU A 118 5.10 17.59 -0.16
C GLU A 118 4.84 18.27 -1.50
N CYS A 119 3.62 18.80 -1.71
CA CYS A 119 3.33 19.64 -2.87
C CYS A 119 3.93 21.02 -2.69
N GLY A 120 4.53 21.55 -3.74
CA GLY A 120 4.97 22.95 -3.80
C GLY A 120 6.30 23.13 -4.49
N GLU A 121 6.59 24.37 -4.89
CA GLU A 121 7.85 24.76 -5.53
C GLU A 121 8.98 25.00 -4.53
N SER A 122 8.91 24.47 -3.29
CA SER A 122 9.96 24.71 -2.34
C SER A 122 11.18 23.88 -2.69
N PHE A 123 12.33 24.53 -2.76
CA PHE A 123 13.65 23.91 -2.99
C PHE A 123 14.08 22.94 -1.87
N TYR A 124 13.25 22.73 -0.88
CA TYR A 124 13.41 21.82 0.23
C TYR A 124 12.22 20.88 0.28
N VAL A 125 12.26 19.82 -0.51
CA VAL A 125 11.35 18.69 -0.35
C VAL A 125 11.83 17.92 0.88
N GLU A 126 11.16 18.10 2.01
CA GLU A 126 11.35 17.18 3.13
C GLU A 126 10.71 15.84 2.77
N SER A 127 11.53 14.94 2.25
CA SER A 127 11.11 13.56 2.06
C SER A 127 11.39 12.77 3.33
N PHE A 128 10.35 12.27 4.00
CA PHE A 128 10.57 11.31 5.10
C PHE A 128 10.16 9.92 4.66
N THR A 129 10.95 8.98 5.10
CA THR A 129 10.65 7.57 4.93
C THR A 129 10.22 6.99 6.27
N SER A 130 9.14 6.22 6.25
CA SER A 130 8.63 5.49 7.42
C SER A 130 8.50 4.02 7.07
N GLU A 131 8.93 3.16 7.96
CA GLU A 131 8.82 1.71 7.81
C GLU A 131 7.74 1.16 8.75
N PHE A 132 6.92 0.26 8.25
CA PHE A 132 5.81 -0.38 8.96
C PHE A 132 5.97 -1.88 8.89
N TYR A 133 5.60 -2.54 9.97
CA TYR A 133 5.66 -3.98 10.15
C TYR A 133 4.25 -4.56 10.19
N VAL A 134 4.11 -5.84 9.88
CA VAL A 134 2.81 -6.51 10.08
C VAL A 134 2.57 -6.66 11.57
N ALA A 135 1.45 -6.15 12.06
CA ALA A 135 1.05 -6.24 13.45
C ALA A 135 0.48 -7.63 13.79
N GLU A 136 0.53 -8.00 15.05
CA GLU A 136 -0.14 -9.21 15.56
C GLU A 136 -1.64 -8.96 15.78
N GLU A 137 -2.03 -7.72 16.05
CA GLU A 137 -3.40 -7.30 16.25
C GLU A 137 -4.20 -7.36 14.94
N THR A 138 -5.47 -7.70 15.06
CA THR A 138 -6.41 -7.64 13.94
C THR A 138 -7.11 -6.29 13.88
N LEU A 139 -7.69 -5.96 12.73
CA LEU A 139 -8.49 -4.73 12.61
C LEU A 139 -9.66 -4.71 13.58
N SER A 140 -10.30 -5.84 13.84
CA SER A 140 -11.40 -5.94 14.81
C SER A 140 -10.97 -5.71 16.26
N ASP A 141 -9.72 -6.01 16.59
CA ASP A 141 -9.18 -5.71 17.92
C ASP A 141 -8.95 -4.21 18.11
N LEU A 142 -8.47 -3.55 17.06
CA LEU A 142 -8.16 -2.11 17.06
C LEU A 142 -9.40 -1.24 16.84
N CYS A 143 -10.32 -1.68 15.98
CA CYS A 143 -11.49 -0.93 15.51
C CYS A 143 -12.75 -1.80 15.54
N PRO A 144 -13.30 -2.14 16.70
CA PRO A 144 -14.46 -3.04 16.78
C PRO A 144 -15.74 -2.47 16.16
N SER A 145 -15.74 -1.18 15.80
CA SER A 145 -16.89 -0.47 15.19
C SER A 145 -16.82 -0.33 13.66
N ILE A 146 -15.76 -0.84 13.00
CA ILE A 146 -15.55 -0.73 11.55
C ILE A 146 -15.74 -2.08 10.85
#